data_302445c88d1b10ad870a4deafe793d67
#
_entry.id   302445c88d1b10ad870a4deafe793d67
#
_cell.length_a   1.000
_cell.length_b   1.000
_cell.length_c   1.000
_cell.angle_alpha   90.00
_cell.angle_beta   90.00
_cell.angle_gamma   90.00
#
_symmetry.space_group_name_H-M   'P 1'
#
loop_
_entity.id
_entity.type
_entity.pdbx_description
1 polymer ?
#
loop_
_entity_poly.entity_id
_entity_poly.type
_entity_poly.pdbx_seq_one_letter_code
_entity_poly.pdbx_strand_id
1 'polypeptide(L)'
;MKIKKYIAKSMKEALIQIKQELGEDAIILKTSKTPRKMFSLPGHDEIDVTAAIDEQSPARHAFAALNVPGTGVYKRPKPSRLQGSPAMEDEAPQAFPFQRPLFPSVAKDDALRDQGVAEIKEDIRKLKDLLTPILQHRNAEPPVAEAQAGFEAPWSVLYNRLINCDVKADIAGELIFRIQGKGLQSPAEADKRFLDELNASFAVSGPLQTKDVNTPLVCAFVGPTGAGKTTTLAKLAAHYKLNKNKSISVITADTYRIAAIEQIRTFADIMNIQLQVVFSPDEVEDALAACANDDIVLVDTAGRSRKNADHMRDLRAFLDALHPDETHLVLSATTKDADCLGAIEQYRPFGVNRVLFTKLDETGKLGSIFNTVVRSKMPVSYFTFGQGVPDDIELAQPARFVHRMWKEALE
;
A
#
# COMPACT_ATOMS: atom_id res chain seq x y z
N MET A 1 -0.19 23.11 11.66
CA MET A 1 -1.50 22.65 11.15
C MET A 1 -2.51 23.76 11.27
N LYS A 2 -3.11 24.22 10.16
CA LYS A 2 -4.11 25.30 10.11
C LYS A 2 -5.45 24.67 9.77
N ILE A 3 -6.46 24.89 10.62
CA ILE A 3 -7.81 24.32 10.45
C ILE A 3 -8.78 25.45 10.16
N LYS A 4 -9.63 25.31 9.15
CA LYS A 4 -10.64 26.30 8.77
C LYS A 4 -11.96 25.63 8.39
N LYS A 5 -13.08 26.32 8.68
CA LYS A 5 -14.43 25.87 8.37
C LYS A 5 -14.98 26.69 7.20
N TYR A 6 -15.60 26.00 6.25
CA TYR A 6 -16.20 26.56 5.04
C TYR A 6 -17.68 26.22 4.99
N ILE A 7 -18.50 27.16 4.57
CA ILE A 7 -19.93 26.98 4.35
C ILE A 7 -20.20 27.24 2.88
N ALA A 8 -20.76 26.27 2.19
CA ALA A 8 -21.02 26.35 0.75
C ALA A 8 -22.36 25.68 0.39
N LYS A 9 -22.90 26.04 -0.77
CA LYS A 9 -24.14 25.47 -1.29
C LYS A 9 -23.96 24.06 -1.86
N SER A 10 -22.73 23.70 -2.21
CA SER A 10 -22.38 22.39 -2.70
C SER A 10 -20.95 22.01 -2.27
N MET A 11 -20.66 20.70 -2.26
CA MET A 11 -19.30 20.20 -1.99
C MET A 11 -18.29 20.71 -3.02
N LYS A 12 -18.71 20.85 -4.28
CA LYS A 12 -17.87 21.40 -5.35
C LYS A 12 -17.45 22.85 -5.08
N GLU A 13 -18.38 23.68 -4.60
CA GLU A 13 -18.09 25.07 -4.22
C GLU A 13 -17.17 25.14 -3.00
N ALA A 14 -17.41 24.30 -1.97
CA ALA A 14 -16.57 24.20 -0.81
C ALA A 14 -15.12 23.85 -1.18
N LEU A 15 -14.92 22.88 -2.06
CA LEU A 15 -13.60 22.48 -2.54
C LEU A 15 -12.85 23.58 -3.27
N ILE A 16 -13.53 24.38 -4.09
CA ILE A 16 -12.93 25.53 -4.77
C ILE A 16 -12.43 26.54 -3.74
N GLN A 17 -13.23 26.86 -2.74
CA GLN A 17 -12.86 27.81 -1.67
C GLN A 17 -11.69 27.28 -0.84
N ILE A 18 -11.71 25.99 -0.48
CA ILE A 18 -10.63 25.35 0.29
C ILE A 18 -9.33 25.36 -0.51
N LYS A 19 -9.38 25.01 -1.80
CA LYS A 19 -8.21 25.03 -2.69
C LYS A 19 -7.61 26.43 -2.84
N GLN A 20 -8.44 27.46 -2.94
CA GLN A 20 -7.99 28.84 -3.05
C GLN A 20 -7.32 29.36 -1.77
N GLU A 21 -7.79 28.94 -0.58
CA GLU A 21 -7.32 29.47 0.69
C GLU A 21 -6.29 28.62 1.42
N LEU A 22 -6.42 27.31 1.37
CA LEU A 22 -5.51 26.36 2.06
C LEU A 22 -4.57 25.64 1.10
N GLY A 23 -4.77 25.77 -0.22
CA GLY A 23 -3.95 25.07 -1.21
C GLY A 23 -4.40 23.65 -1.52
N GLU A 24 -3.63 22.99 -2.41
CA GLU A 24 -3.96 21.67 -2.94
C GLU A 24 -3.74 20.52 -1.95
N ASP A 25 -2.88 20.73 -0.94
CA ASP A 25 -2.55 19.73 0.08
C ASP A 25 -3.52 19.73 1.28
N ALA A 26 -4.62 20.48 1.19
CA ALA A 26 -5.62 20.52 2.25
C ALA A 26 -6.40 19.22 2.37
N ILE A 27 -6.63 18.79 3.62
CA ILE A 27 -7.38 17.57 3.96
C ILE A 27 -8.72 17.95 4.56
N ILE A 28 -9.81 17.36 4.08
CA ILE A 28 -11.13 17.55 4.67
C ILE A 28 -11.23 16.67 5.93
N LEU A 29 -11.42 17.33 7.07
CA LEU A 29 -11.55 16.65 8.36
C LEU A 29 -12.99 16.24 8.67
N LYS A 30 -13.95 17.07 8.27
CA LYS A 30 -15.37 16.82 8.57
C LYS A 30 -16.26 17.51 7.55
N THR A 31 -17.33 16.84 7.14
CA THR A 31 -18.43 17.40 6.35
C THR A 31 -19.74 17.18 7.11
N SER A 32 -20.58 18.19 7.21
CA SER A 32 -21.91 18.08 7.81
C SER A 32 -22.92 18.93 7.03
N LYS A 33 -24.12 18.37 6.79
CA LYS A 33 -25.24 19.14 6.26
C LYS A 33 -25.86 19.93 7.41
N THR A 34 -26.00 21.23 7.24
CA THR A 34 -26.65 22.09 8.24
C THR A 34 -28.18 21.95 8.05
N PRO A 35 -28.93 21.46 9.06
CA PRO A 35 -30.38 21.41 8.93
C PRO A 35 -30.96 22.83 8.83
N ARG A 36 -31.97 23.01 7.99
CA ARG A 36 -32.64 24.27 7.71
C ARG A 36 -33.05 24.96 9.00
N LYS A 37 -32.67 26.22 9.17
CA LYS A 37 -33.30 27.10 10.14
C LYS A 37 -34.71 27.41 9.68
N MET A 38 -35.68 27.30 10.57
CA MET A 38 -37.12 27.34 10.39
C MET A 38 -37.69 28.61 9.74
N PHE A 39 -36.88 29.57 9.27
CA PHE A 39 -37.25 30.86 8.71
C PHE A 39 -36.42 31.30 7.48
N SER A 40 -36.00 30.38 6.62
CA SER A 40 -35.26 30.75 5.38
C SER A 40 -36.09 30.44 4.15
N LEU A 41 -36.07 31.35 3.17
CA LEU A 41 -36.65 31.23 1.83
C LEU A 41 -36.18 29.93 1.15
N PRO A 42 -36.91 29.36 0.16
CA PRO A 42 -36.58 28.12 -0.53
C PRO A 42 -35.25 28.28 -1.27
N GLY A 43 -34.17 27.73 -0.71
CA GLY A 43 -32.80 27.72 -1.24
C GLY A 43 -32.10 26.45 -0.82
N HIS A 44 -31.06 26.07 -1.55
CA HIS A 44 -30.30 24.84 -1.38
C HIS A 44 -29.78 24.63 0.05
N ASP A 45 -29.68 23.36 0.49
CA ASP A 45 -29.09 22.96 1.75
C ASP A 45 -27.61 23.42 1.80
N GLU A 46 -27.19 24.09 2.87
CA GLU A 46 -25.80 24.49 3.05
C GLU A 46 -24.97 23.32 3.63
N ILE A 47 -23.74 23.18 3.14
CA ILE A 47 -22.81 22.16 3.58
C ILE A 47 -21.69 22.84 4.35
N ASP A 48 -21.46 22.40 5.59
CA ASP A 48 -20.33 22.79 6.43
C ASP A 48 -19.16 21.83 6.17
N VAL A 49 -18.02 22.35 5.71
CA VAL A 49 -16.80 21.57 5.48
C VAL A 49 -15.68 22.13 6.35
N THR A 50 -15.07 21.30 7.17
CA THR A 50 -13.88 21.63 7.94
C THR A 50 -12.66 21.03 7.26
N ALA A 51 -11.71 21.87 6.85
CA ALA A 51 -10.48 21.46 6.21
C ALA A 51 -9.26 21.89 7.00
N ALA A 52 -8.15 21.16 6.86
CA ALA A 52 -6.88 21.44 7.49
C ALA A 52 -5.72 21.27 6.50
N ILE A 53 -4.66 22.06 6.73
CA ILE A 53 -3.36 21.91 6.07
C ILE A 53 -2.26 21.77 7.10
N ASP A 54 -1.28 20.89 6.82
CA ASP A 54 -0.06 20.80 7.62
C ASP A 54 1.06 21.58 6.93
N GLU A 55 1.46 22.70 7.53
CA GLU A 55 2.50 23.59 7.01
C GLU A 55 3.91 22.96 7.04
N GLN A 56 4.08 21.79 7.66
CA GLN A 56 5.37 21.12 7.84
C GLN A 56 5.56 19.86 7.02
N SER A 57 4.65 19.49 6.13
CA SER A 57 4.79 18.26 5.33
C SER A 57 5.53 18.55 4.01
N PRO A 58 6.73 17.97 3.78
CA PRO A 58 7.45 18.11 2.51
C PRO A 58 6.90 17.11 1.47
N ALA A 59 5.65 17.27 1.06
CA ALA A 59 5.09 16.51 -0.06
C ALA A 59 5.38 17.24 -1.40
N ARG A 60 6.63 17.52 -1.69
CA ARG A 60 7.10 17.88 -3.05
C ARG A 60 8.04 16.78 -3.51
N HIS A 61 7.70 16.11 -4.64
CA HIS A 61 8.47 15.11 -5.40
C HIS A 61 8.11 13.62 -5.18
N ALA A 62 6.94 13.20 -5.65
CA ALA A 62 6.69 11.77 -5.86
C ALA A 62 6.29 11.39 -7.31
N PHE A 63 6.20 12.33 -8.25
CA PHE A 63 5.78 12.01 -9.63
C PHE A 63 6.66 12.61 -10.74
N ALA A 64 7.88 13.04 -10.44
CA ALA A 64 8.81 13.56 -11.46
C ALA A 64 9.59 12.47 -12.23
N ALA A 65 9.22 11.20 -12.13
CA ALA A 65 9.92 10.09 -12.80
C ALA A 65 8.98 9.23 -13.66
N LEU A 66 8.07 9.85 -14.43
CA LEU A 66 7.47 9.18 -15.58
C LEU A 66 8.43 9.35 -16.76
N ASN A 67 9.43 8.47 -16.86
CA ASN A 67 10.23 8.31 -18.08
C ASN A 67 9.35 7.61 -19.13
N VAL A 68 8.76 8.41 -20.02
CA VAL A 68 8.16 7.91 -21.27
C VAL A 68 9.29 7.79 -22.29
N PRO A 69 9.61 6.61 -22.84
CA PRO A 69 10.51 6.52 -23.98
C PRO A 69 9.73 6.92 -25.25
N GLY A 70 9.87 8.17 -25.64
CA GLY A 70 9.31 8.74 -26.86
C GLY A 70 10.35 9.54 -27.60
N THR A 71 10.96 8.93 -28.62
CA THR A 71 11.57 9.47 -29.85
C THR A 71 11.67 11.01 -29.92
N GLY A 72 12.89 11.51 -29.68
CA GLY A 72 13.20 12.92 -29.98
C GLY A 72 14.61 13.27 -29.54
N VAL A 73 15.55 13.25 -30.53
CA VAL A 73 16.95 13.68 -30.38
C VAL A 73 16.98 15.16 -30.00
N TYR A 74 17.13 15.47 -28.71
CA TYR A 74 17.51 16.82 -28.29
C TYR A 74 19.05 16.90 -28.13
N LYS A 75 19.71 17.59 -29.09
CA LYS A 75 21.12 18.00 -28.99
C LYS A 75 21.26 18.96 -27.81
N ARG A 76 22.12 18.59 -26.84
CA ARG A 76 22.58 19.51 -25.78
C ARG A 76 23.29 20.69 -26.41
N PRO A 77 22.99 21.94 -26.04
CA PRO A 77 23.86 23.09 -26.40
C PRO A 77 25.15 23.01 -25.58
N LYS A 78 26.27 23.19 -26.25
CA LYS A 78 27.61 23.33 -25.65
C LYS A 78 27.67 24.62 -24.82
N PRO A 79 28.37 24.64 -23.67
CA PRO A 79 28.57 25.88 -22.91
C PRO A 79 29.51 26.80 -23.70
N SER A 80 29.04 27.99 -24.04
CA SER A 80 29.83 29.06 -24.60
C SER A 80 30.76 29.65 -23.53
N ARG A 81 32.07 29.65 -23.82
CA ARG A 81 33.07 30.42 -23.11
C ARG A 81 32.74 31.91 -23.27
N LEU A 82 32.55 32.61 -22.17
CA LEU A 82 32.72 34.06 -22.12
C LEU A 82 34.05 34.35 -21.42
N GLN A 83 34.86 35.12 -22.15
CA GLN A 83 36.16 35.64 -21.73
C GLN A 83 35.97 36.90 -20.88
N GLY A 84 36.88 37.10 -19.92
CA GLY A 84 37.40 38.43 -19.61
C GLY A 84 37.04 39.04 -18.27
N SER A 85 37.86 38.77 -17.22
CA SER A 85 38.54 39.74 -16.31
C SER A 85 37.70 40.65 -15.38
N PRO A 86 38.24 41.18 -14.26
CA PRO A 86 39.57 41.00 -13.65
C PRO A 86 39.52 40.54 -12.16
N ALA A 87 40.71 40.23 -11.65
CA ALA A 87 41.02 39.88 -10.27
C ALA A 87 40.49 40.88 -9.22
N MET A 88 39.93 40.36 -8.18
CA MET A 88 39.80 41.01 -6.86
C MET A 88 40.34 40.06 -5.80
N GLU A 89 41.10 40.66 -4.93
CA GLU A 89 41.98 40.14 -3.90
C GLU A 89 41.26 39.23 -2.87
N ASP A 90 42.03 38.29 -2.34
CA ASP A 90 41.76 37.43 -1.23
C ASP A 90 41.40 38.24 0.04
N GLU A 91 40.14 38.24 0.46
CA GLU A 91 39.79 38.47 1.86
C GLU A 91 39.25 37.19 2.45
N ALA A 92 39.98 36.66 3.43
CA ALA A 92 39.59 35.52 4.26
C ALA A 92 38.30 35.84 5.05
N PRO A 93 37.34 34.94 5.15
CA PRO A 93 36.17 35.16 5.96
C PRO A 93 36.54 35.15 7.44
N GLN A 94 36.24 36.28 8.11
CA GLN A 94 36.36 36.46 9.57
C GLN A 94 35.47 35.43 10.29
N ALA A 95 36.11 34.65 11.17
CA ALA A 95 35.47 33.74 12.07
C ALA A 95 34.58 34.47 13.09
N PHE A 96 33.30 34.14 13.14
CA PHE A 96 32.42 34.56 14.24
C PHE A 96 32.84 33.87 15.52
N PRO A 97 32.96 34.60 16.67
CA PRO A 97 33.35 33.99 17.91
C PRO A 97 32.18 33.18 18.50
N PHE A 98 32.30 31.87 18.47
CA PHE A 98 31.48 30.99 19.29
C PHE A 98 31.87 31.20 20.76
N GLN A 99 31.03 31.80 21.55
CA GLN A 99 31.14 31.80 23.00
C GLN A 99 30.91 30.36 23.49
N ARG A 100 31.99 29.76 24.02
CA ARG A 100 31.90 28.49 24.75
C ARG A 100 31.21 28.77 26.10
N PRO A 101 30.23 27.91 26.50
CA PRO A 101 29.77 27.97 27.89
C PRO A 101 30.93 27.52 28.80
N LEU A 102 31.21 28.32 29.80
CA LEU A 102 32.14 28.02 30.88
C LEU A 102 31.58 26.85 31.70
N PHE A 103 32.13 25.64 31.48
CA PHE A 103 32.05 24.60 32.50
C PHE A 103 33.22 24.81 33.46
N PRO A 104 32.99 24.75 34.78
CA PRO A 104 34.06 24.83 35.74
C PRO A 104 35.01 23.62 35.57
N SER A 105 36.30 23.90 35.55
CA SER A 105 37.37 22.88 35.53
C SER A 105 37.26 21.99 36.78
N VAL A 106 36.78 20.74 36.56
CA VAL A 106 36.87 19.69 37.59
C VAL A 106 38.32 19.23 37.61
N ALA A 107 38.94 19.42 38.76
CA ALA A 107 40.26 18.94 39.07
C ALA A 107 40.32 17.41 38.88
N LYS A 108 41.48 16.95 38.47
CA LYS A 108 41.83 15.56 38.21
C LYS A 108 41.53 14.67 39.44
N ASP A 109 40.55 13.82 39.29
CA ASP A 109 40.41 12.59 40.08
C ASP A 109 40.55 11.38 39.14
N ASP A 110 41.82 11.06 38.84
CA ASP A 110 42.17 9.88 38.04
C ASP A 110 41.79 8.56 38.77
N ALA A 111 41.58 8.59 40.07
CA ALA A 111 41.15 7.45 40.87
C ALA A 111 39.69 7.03 40.65
N LEU A 112 38.77 7.98 40.36
CA LEU A 112 37.36 7.69 40.07
C LEU A 112 37.16 7.20 38.64
N ARG A 113 38.03 7.57 37.71
CA ARG A 113 38.02 7.05 36.34
C ARG A 113 38.44 5.58 36.28
N ASP A 114 39.45 5.18 37.04
CA ASP A 114 39.92 3.80 37.04
C ASP A 114 38.90 2.85 37.68
N GLN A 115 38.15 3.29 38.71
CA GLN A 115 37.06 2.50 39.29
C GLN A 115 35.90 2.31 38.30
N GLY A 116 35.44 3.36 37.63
CA GLY A 116 34.38 3.26 36.65
C GLY A 116 34.75 2.40 35.42
N VAL A 117 36.02 2.47 34.99
CA VAL A 117 36.51 1.60 33.89
C VAL A 117 36.63 0.15 34.33
N ALA A 118 36.96 -0.12 35.61
CA ALA A 118 37.00 -1.48 36.16
C ALA A 118 35.59 -2.09 36.26
N GLU A 119 34.59 -1.32 36.72
CA GLU A 119 33.18 -1.75 36.77
C GLU A 119 32.61 -2.04 35.36
N ILE A 120 32.85 -1.15 34.40
CA ILE A 120 32.42 -1.37 33.01
C ILE A 120 33.08 -2.62 32.40
N LYS A 121 34.37 -2.88 32.69
CA LYS A 121 35.05 -4.09 32.24
C LYS A 121 34.47 -5.35 32.88
N GLU A 122 34.07 -5.27 34.13
CA GLU A 122 33.46 -6.40 34.84
C GLU A 122 32.01 -6.66 34.30
N ASP A 123 31.26 -5.64 34.02
CA ASP A 123 29.91 -5.76 33.41
C ASP A 123 29.98 -6.30 31.98
N ILE A 124 30.96 -5.86 31.18
CA ILE A 124 31.23 -6.43 29.84
C ILE A 124 31.62 -7.90 29.96
N ARG A 125 32.39 -8.29 30.99
CA ARG A 125 32.77 -9.69 31.23
C ARG A 125 31.55 -10.53 31.61
N LYS A 126 30.69 -10.04 32.52
CA LYS A 126 29.43 -10.70 32.89
C LYS A 126 28.49 -10.84 31.70
N LEU A 127 28.35 -9.79 30.86
CA LEU A 127 27.59 -9.84 29.61
C LEU A 127 28.17 -10.86 28.64
N LYS A 128 29.49 -10.92 28.49
CA LYS A 128 30.15 -11.92 27.65
C LYS A 128 29.97 -13.35 28.18
N ASP A 129 30.02 -13.55 29.48
CA ASP A 129 29.79 -14.86 30.11
C ASP A 129 28.32 -15.29 30.01
N LEU A 130 27.36 -14.36 30.00
CA LEU A 130 25.96 -14.63 29.77
C LEU A 130 25.64 -14.88 28.27
N LEU A 131 26.36 -14.22 27.36
CA LEU A 131 26.17 -14.38 25.92
C LEU A 131 26.91 -15.61 25.36
N THR A 132 28.00 -16.05 25.98
CA THR A 132 28.80 -17.20 25.52
C THR A 132 27.98 -18.50 25.44
N PRO A 133 27.15 -18.88 26.45
CA PRO A 133 26.26 -20.03 26.31
C PRO A 133 25.20 -19.87 25.21
N ILE A 134 24.67 -18.65 25.05
CA ILE A 134 23.66 -18.34 24.03
C ILE A 134 24.26 -18.44 22.61
N LEU A 135 25.51 -17.96 22.46
CA LEU A 135 26.23 -18.03 21.17
C LEU A 135 26.73 -19.45 20.87
N GLN A 136 27.10 -20.22 21.90
CA GLN A 136 27.48 -21.64 21.75
C GLN A 136 26.25 -22.51 21.41
N HIS A 137 25.08 -22.19 21.94
CA HIS A 137 23.82 -22.82 21.54
C HIS A 137 23.33 -22.40 20.14
N ARG A 138 23.83 -21.28 19.62
CA ARG A 138 23.52 -20.82 18.26
C ARG A 138 24.43 -21.42 17.18
N ASN A 139 25.63 -21.94 17.57
CA ASN A 139 26.54 -22.66 16.69
C ASN A 139 26.42 -24.20 16.81
N ALA A 140 25.76 -24.71 17.83
CA ALA A 140 25.12 -26.01 17.75
C ALA A 140 23.92 -25.80 16.77
N GLU A 141 23.82 -26.60 15.72
CA GLU A 141 22.63 -26.67 14.88
C GLU A 141 21.42 -26.47 15.78
N PRO A 142 20.49 -25.54 15.43
CA PRO A 142 19.31 -25.33 16.27
C PRO A 142 18.74 -26.72 16.51
N PRO A 143 18.37 -27.07 17.75
CA PRO A 143 17.60 -28.29 17.95
C PRO A 143 16.43 -28.13 17.04
N VAL A 144 16.43 -28.86 15.94
CA VAL A 144 15.44 -28.87 14.92
C VAL A 144 14.13 -28.94 15.68
N ALA A 145 13.23 -28.00 15.41
CA ALA A 145 11.88 -28.01 15.99
C ALA A 145 11.10 -29.26 15.52
N GLU A 146 11.80 -30.35 15.23
CA GLU A 146 11.31 -31.69 14.91
C GLU A 146 10.43 -32.26 16.02
N ALA A 147 10.64 -31.81 17.25
CA ALA A 147 9.88 -32.32 18.39
C ALA A 147 8.47 -31.71 18.54
N GLN A 148 8.13 -30.61 17.82
CA GLN A 148 6.83 -29.93 18.04
C GLN A 148 5.75 -30.33 17.03
N ALA A 149 6.08 -30.85 15.86
CA ALA A 149 5.07 -31.22 14.83
C ALA A 149 4.82 -32.73 14.69
N GLY A 150 5.68 -33.60 15.26
CA GLY A 150 5.53 -35.06 15.17
C GLY A 150 5.70 -35.62 13.75
N PHE A 151 6.26 -34.84 12.83
CA PHE A 151 6.52 -35.28 11.46
C PHE A 151 7.92 -35.87 11.32
N GLU A 152 8.03 -37.03 10.66
CA GLU A 152 9.31 -37.63 10.24
C GLU A 152 9.79 -37.02 8.92
N ALA A 153 11.10 -37.17 8.60
CA ALA A 153 11.63 -36.78 7.30
C ALA A 153 10.96 -37.60 6.16
N PRO A 154 10.67 -36.97 5.00
CA PRO A 154 11.01 -35.59 4.57
C PRO A 154 10.02 -34.50 5.00
N TRP A 155 8.93 -34.87 5.67
CA TRP A 155 7.82 -33.97 6.01
C TRP A 155 8.20 -32.90 7.02
N SER A 156 9.05 -33.23 7.99
CA SER A 156 9.58 -32.28 8.95
C SER A 156 10.38 -31.15 8.26
N VAL A 157 11.14 -31.48 7.21
CA VAL A 157 11.90 -30.49 6.43
C VAL A 157 10.96 -29.52 5.70
N LEU A 158 9.94 -30.05 5.03
CA LEU A 158 8.94 -29.23 4.31
C LEU A 158 8.12 -28.35 5.28
N TYR A 159 7.73 -28.91 6.44
CA TYR A 159 7.04 -28.18 7.48
C TYR A 159 7.87 -26.99 8.00
N ASN A 160 9.12 -27.24 8.37
CA ASN A 160 10.01 -26.20 8.89
C ASN A 160 10.26 -25.10 7.84
N ARG A 161 10.35 -25.46 6.58
CA ARG A 161 10.48 -24.51 5.49
C ARG A 161 9.24 -23.62 5.34
N LEU A 162 8.02 -24.16 5.50
CA LEU A 162 6.79 -23.34 5.55
C LEU A 162 6.81 -22.36 6.71
N ILE A 163 7.23 -22.83 7.91
CA ILE A 163 7.35 -21.97 9.09
C ILE A 163 8.35 -20.84 8.83
N ASN A 164 9.48 -21.11 8.18
CA ASN A 164 10.46 -20.09 7.81
C ASN A 164 9.93 -19.06 6.81
N CYS A 165 8.95 -19.43 5.98
CA CYS A 165 8.21 -18.49 5.12
C CYS A 165 7.14 -17.66 5.86
N ASP A 166 6.99 -17.78 7.18
CA ASP A 166 5.90 -17.23 8.01
C ASP A 166 4.51 -17.85 7.71
N VAL A 167 4.46 -19.08 7.20
CA VAL A 167 3.21 -19.84 7.14
C VAL A 167 2.85 -20.31 8.55
N LYS A 168 1.60 -20.15 8.96
CA LYS A 168 1.12 -20.56 10.30
C LYS A 168 1.20 -22.06 10.49
N ALA A 169 1.56 -22.48 11.70
CA ALA A 169 1.78 -23.87 12.07
C ALA A 169 0.59 -24.79 11.78
N ASP A 170 -0.62 -24.32 12.03
CA ASP A 170 -1.86 -25.04 11.74
C ASP A 170 -2.05 -25.26 10.23
N ILE A 171 -1.82 -24.24 9.40
CA ILE A 171 -1.90 -24.33 7.94
C ILE A 171 -0.79 -25.26 7.41
N ALA A 172 0.45 -25.09 7.89
CA ALA A 172 1.57 -25.94 7.50
C ALA A 172 1.31 -27.41 7.84
N GLY A 173 0.81 -27.70 9.04
CA GLY A 173 0.46 -29.04 9.50
C GLY A 173 -0.65 -29.67 8.64
N GLU A 174 -1.71 -28.90 8.34
CA GLU A 174 -2.82 -29.37 7.50
C GLU A 174 -2.35 -29.73 6.07
N LEU A 175 -1.50 -28.89 5.47
CA LEU A 175 -0.92 -29.14 4.14
C LEU A 175 -0.09 -30.44 4.13
N ILE A 176 0.80 -30.61 5.12
CA ILE A 176 1.62 -31.82 5.23
C ILE A 176 0.73 -33.06 5.41
N PHE A 177 -0.28 -33.00 6.28
CA PHE A 177 -1.20 -34.10 6.53
C PHE A 177 -1.96 -34.53 5.27
N ARG A 178 -2.42 -33.58 4.45
CA ARG A 178 -3.12 -33.86 3.19
C ARG A 178 -2.25 -34.63 2.17
N ILE A 179 -0.93 -34.42 2.23
CA ILE A 179 0.02 -35.04 1.31
C ILE A 179 0.46 -36.40 1.81
N GLN A 180 0.69 -36.56 3.11
CA GLN A 180 1.10 -37.83 3.72
C GLN A 180 0.13 -38.98 3.42
N GLY A 181 -1.18 -38.71 3.37
CA GLY A 181 -2.22 -39.72 3.11
C GLY A 181 -2.20 -40.30 1.69
N LYS A 182 -1.34 -39.82 0.78
CA LYS A 182 -1.36 -40.19 -0.67
C LYS A 182 -0.28 -41.19 -1.08
N GLY A 183 0.41 -41.89 -0.15
CA GLY A 183 1.35 -42.98 -0.41
C GLY A 183 2.47 -42.62 -1.41
N LEU A 184 3.52 -41.95 -0.93
CA LEU A 184 4.64 -41.47 -1.77
C LEU A 184 5.77 -42.49 -1.85
N GLN A 185 6.36 -42.64 -3.05
CA GLN A 185 7.42 -43.63 -3.29
C GLN A 185 8.84 -43.02 -3.30
N SER A 186 8.96 -41.66 -3.38
CA SER A 186 10.28 -40.96 -3.37
C SER A 186 10.21 -39.56 -2.84
N PRO A 187 11.35 -39.00 -2.33
CA PRO A 187 11.43 -37.60 -1.88
C PRO A 187 11.13 -36.58 -2.98
N ALA A 188 11.58 -36.84 -4.21
CA ALA A 188 11.32 -35.93 -5.34
C ALA A 188 9.83 -35.87 -5.72
N GLU A 189 9.11 -36.97 -5.55
CA GLU A 189 7.66 -37.01 -5.72
C GLU A 189 6.96 -36.23 -4.60
N ALA A 190 7.50 -36.29 -3.38
CA ALA A 190 7.01 -35.50 -2.25
C ALA A 190 7.11 -34.00 -2.52
N ASP A 191 8.27 -33.52 -2.99
CA ASP A 191 8.48 -32.10 -3.32
C ASP A 191 7.51 -31.62 -4.40
N LYS A 192 7.35 -32.39 -5.48
CA LYS A 192 6.44 -32.03 -6.56
C LYS A 192 4.99 -31.92 -6.07
N ARG A 193 4.51 -32.96 -5.38
CA ARG A 193 3.13 -32.98 -4.85
C ARG A 193 2.88 -31.90 -3.82
N PHE A 194 3.91 -31.57 -3.04
CA PHE A 194 3.85 -30.48 -2.08
C PHE A 194 3.65 -29.12 -2.78
N LEU A 195 4.40 -28.84 -3.84
CA LEU A 195 4.24 -27.64 -4.63
C LEU A 195 2.87 -27.61 -5.33
N ASP A 196 2.39 -28.74 -5.81
CA ASP A 196 1.04 -28.85 -6.42
C ASP A 196 -0.05 -28.56 -5.39
N GLU A 197 0.08 -29.03 -4.13
CA GLU A 197 -0.86 -28.75 -3.04
C GLU A 197 -0.84 -27.27 -2.62
N LEU A 198 0.35 -26.64 -2.53
CA LEU A 198 0.49 -25.21 -2.29
C LEU A 198 -0.21 -24.39 -3.38
N ASN A 199 0.01 -24.76 -4.65
CA ASN A 199 -0.63 -24.08 -5.78
C ASN A 199 -2.16 -24.25 -5.76
N ALA A 200 -2.66 -25.44 -5.45
CA ALA A 200 -4.09 -25.71 -5.35
C ALA A 200 -4.76 -24.99 -4.17
N SER A 201 -4.00 -24.73 -3.11
CA SER A 201 -4.49 -24.01 -1.91
C SER A 201 -4.55 -22.50 -2.10
N PHE A 202 -3.89 -21.95 -3.14
CA PHE A 202 -3.82 -20.52 -3.41
C PHE A 202 -4.86 -20.09 -4.45
N ALA A 203 -6.00 -19.58 -4.00
CA ALA A 203 -7.09 -19.18 -4.87
C ALA A 203 -6.75 -17.90 -5.65
N VAL A 204 -7.03 -17.87 -6.95
CA VAL A 204 -6.89 -16.70 -7.83
C VAL A 204 -8.15 -16.47 -8.66
N SER A 205 -8.42 -15.21 -9.04
CA SER A 205 -9.63 -14.84 -9.78
C SER A 205 -9.44 -14.73 -11.29
N GLY A 206 -8.22 -14.68 -11.76
CA GLY A 206 -7.93 -14.37 -13.16
C GLY A 206 -7.96 -12.86 -13.48
N PRO A 207 -7.75 -12.50 -14.76
CA PRO A 207 -7.75 -11.10 -15.21
C PRO A 207 -9.16 -10.49 -15.23
N LEU A 208 -9.25 -9.16 -15.33
CA LEU A 208 -10.52 -8.48 -15.63
C LEU A 208 -11.05 -8.95 -16.98
N GLN A 209 -12.27 -9.42 -17.00
CA GLN A 209 -12.92 -9.92 -18.22
C GLN A 209 -14.01 -8.93 -18.65
N THR A 210 -13.78 -8.27 -19.78
CA THR A 210 -14.79 -7.38 -20.37
C THR A 210 -16.05 -8.18 -20.71
N LYS A 211 -17.20 -7.57 -20.49
CA LYS A 211 -18.50 -8.11 -20.88
C LYS A 211 -18.69 -8.04 -22.39
N ASP A 212 -19.77 -8.65 -22.86
CA ASP A 212 -20.19 -8.54 -24.25
C ASP A 212 -20.57 -7.09 -24.62
N VAL A 213 -20.62 -6.83 -25.92
CA VAL A 213 -20.75 -5.51 -26.55
C VAL A 213 -21.79 -4.62 -25.85
N ASN A 214 -21.39 -3.39 -25.54
CA ASN A 214 -22.18 -2.25 -25.00
C ASN A 214 -22.45 -2.23 -23.47
N THR A 215 -21.76 -3.02 -22.67
CA THR A 215 -21.88 -2.89 -21.21
C THR A 215 -20.47 -2.89 -20.59
N PRO A 216 -20.04 -1.81 -19.94
CA PRO A 216 -18.72 -1.77 -19.31
C PRO A 216 -18.64 -2.75 -18.15
N LEU A 217 -17.44 -3.30 -17.94
CA LEU A 217 -17.11 -4.00 -16.69
C LEU A 217 -16.84 -2.95 -15.60
N VAL A 218 -17.64 -2.91 -14.56
CA VAL A 218 -17.48 -1.98 -13.43
C VAL A 218 -16.72 -2.63 -12.31
N CYS A 219 -15.51 -2.11 -12.01
CA CYS A 219 -14.62 -2.63 -10.97
C CYS A 219 -14.38 -1.61 -9.87
N ALA A 220 -14.82 -1.89 -8.65
CA ALA A 220 -14.60 -1.03 -7.49
C ALA A 220 -13.38 -1.47 -6.67
N PHE A 221 -12.58 -0.50 -6.22
CA PHE A 221 -11.42 -0.72 -5.34
C PHE A 221 -11.70 -0.15 -3.96
N VAL A 222 -11.82 -1.03 -2.97
CA VAL A 222 -12.11 -0.68 -1.58
C VAL A 222 -10.95 -1.10 -0.67
N GLY A 223 -10.88 -0.57 0.53
CA GLY A 223 -9.87 -0.98 1.50
C GLY A 223 -9.33 0.13 2.39
N PRO A 224 -8.42 -0.19 3.32
CA PRO A 224 -7.86 0.75 4.28
C PRO A 224 -7.14 1.94 3.63
N THR A 225 -6.98 3.03 4.41
CA THR A 225 -6.14 4.16 4.01
C THR A 225 -4.68 3.70 3.83
N GLY A 226 -4.02 4.16 2.78
CA GLY A 226 -2.62 3.82 2.50
C GLY A 226 -2.40 2.43 1.90
N ALA A 227 -3.46 1.64 1.65
CA ALA A 227 -3.36 0.33 1.00
C ALA A 227 -2.97 0.37 -0.49
N GLY A 228 -2.88 1.54 -1.11
CA GLY A 228 -2.45 1.68 -2.51
C GLY A 228 -3.57 1.60 -3.55
N LYS A 229 -4.85 1.86 -3.19
CA LYS A 229 -6.01 1.80 -4.10
C LYS A 229 -5.85 2.63 -5.36
N THR A 230 -5.69 3.93 -5.22
CA THR A 230 -5.55 4.88 -6.33
C THR A 230 -4.34 4.54 -7.22
N THR A 231 -3.19 4.18 -6.63
CA THR A 231 -1.99 3.78 -7.38
C THR A 231 -2.22 2.47 -8.14
N THR A 232 -2.89 1.50 -7.54
CA THR A 232 -3.23 0.23 -8.18
C THR A 232 -4.19 0.44 -9.34
N LEU A 233 -5.21 1.28 -9.13
CA LEU A 233 -6.17 1.64 -10.17
C LEU A 233 -5.45 2.29 -11.36
N ALA A 234 -4.53 3.22 -11.12
CA ALA A 234 -3.74 3.85 -12.17
C ALA A 234 -2.89 2.82 -12.95
N LYS A 235 -2.25 1.86 -12.26
CA LYS A 235 -1.50 0.77 -12.91
C LYS A 235 -2.39 -0.11 -13.78
N LEU A 236 -3.56 -0.51 -13.27
CA LEU A 236 -4.53 -1.30 -14.04
C LEU A 236 -5.05 -0.54 -15.24
N ALA A 237 -5.45 0.73 -15.07
CA ALA A 237 -5.92 1.58 -16.18
C ALA A 237 -4.89 1.66 -17.29
N ALA A 238 -3.63 1.96 -16.94
CA ALA A 238 -2.53 2.01 -17.91
C ALA A 238 -2.27 0.65 -18.55
N HIS A 239 -2.22 -0.43 -17.77
CA HIS A 239 -2.00 -1.79 -18.28
C HIS A 239 -3.06 -2.20 -19.31
N TYR A 240 -4.34 -2.01 -18.98
CA TYR A 240 -5.42 -2.40 -19.88
C TYR A 240 -5.51 -1.49 -21.12
N LYS A 241 -5.26 -0.21 -20.97
CA LYS A 241 -5.25 0.73 -22.08
C LYS A 241 -4.08 0.49 -23.04
N LEU A 242 -2.86 0.37 -22.53
CA LEU A 242 -1.65 0.28 -23.35
C LEU A 242 -1.39 -1.15 -23.85
N ASN A 243 -1.54 -2.15 -22.99
CA ASN A 243 -1.14 -3.53 -23.29
C ASN A 243 -2.30 -4.39 -23.80
N LYS A 244 -3.57 -4.02 -23.51
CA LYS A 244 -4.75 -4.78 -23.91
C LYS A 244 -5.63 -4.02 -24.90
N ASN A 245 -5.26 -2.78 -25.25
CA ASN A 245 -6.00 -1.91 -26.17
C ASN A 245 -7.49 -1.78 -25.81
N LYS A 246 -7.79 -1.64 -24.50
CA LYS A 246 -9.15 -1.46 -23.98
C LYS A 246 -9.46 0.01 -23.76
N SER A 247 -10.71 0.41 -24.00
CA SER A 247 -11.21 1.71 -23.58
C SER A 247 -11.50 1.69 -22.09
N ILE A 248 -10.99 2.71 -21.38
CA ILE A 248 -11.04 2.78 -19.92
C ILE A 248 -11.59 4.13 -19.48
N SER A 249 -12.51 4.10 -18.55
CA SER A 249 -12.91 5.28 -17.76
C SER A 249 -12.60 5.07 -16.28
N VAL A 250 -12.40 6.17 -15.59
CA VAL A 250 -12.17 6.21 -14.15
C VAL A 250 -13.25 7.02 -13.46
N ILE A 251 -13.82 6.48 -12.40
CA ILE A 251 -14.70 7.20 -11.47
C ILE A 251 -13.97 7.28 -10.14
N THR A 252 -13.87 8.47 -9.54
CA THR A 252 -13.32 8.63 -8.20
C THR A 252 -14.36 9.17 -7.23
N ALA A 253 -14.49 8.49 -6.09
CA ALA A 253 -15.25 8.92 -4.92
C ALA A 253 -14.33 9.28 -3.74
N ASP A 254 -12.99 9.35 -3.93
CA ASP A 254 -12.05 9.85 -2.90
C ASP A 254 -12.02 11.38 -2.89
N THR A 255 -13.13 11.98 -2.50
CA THR A 255 -13.32 13.43 -2.42
C THR A 255 -12.87 14.04 -1.08
N TYR A 256 -12.46 13.21 -0.12
CA TYR A 256 -11.95 13.67 1.17
C TYR A 256 -10.52 14.22 1.10
N ARG A 257 -9.79 13.86 0.06
CA ARG A 257 -8.40 14.27 -0.15
C ARG A 257 -8.31 15.05 -1.45
N ILE A 258 -8.18 16.39 -1.36
CA ILE A 258 -8.09 17.26 -2.54
C ILE A 258 -6.93 16.84 -3.45
N ALA A 259 -5.76 16.56 -2.88
CA ALA A 259 -4.60 16.10 -3.62
C ALA A 259 -4.84 14.76 -4.35
N ALA A 260 -5.72 13.88 -3.85
CA ALA A 260 -6.02 12.61 -4.52
C ALA A 260 -6.79 12.84 -5.83
N ILE A 261 -7.74 13.79 -5.85
CA ILE A 261 -8.48 14.15 -7.07
C ILE A 261 -7.52 14.74 -8.11
N GLU A 262 -6.63 15.64 -7.73
CA GLU A 262 -5.67 16.24 -8.66
C GLU A 262 -4.65 15.21 -9.18
N GLN A 263 -4.24 14.31 -8.32
CA GLN A 263 -3.33 13.22 -8.69
C GLN A 263 -3.97 12.29 -9.76
N ILE A 264 -5.21 11.85 -9.53
CA ILE A 264 -5.89 10.96 -10.49
C ILE A 264 -6.28 11.71 -11.77
N ARG A 265 -6.58 13.03 -11.68
CA ARG A 265 -6.86 13.89 -12.84
C ARG A 265 -5.61 14.01 -13.72
N THR A 266 -4.46 14.35 -13.14
CA THR A 266 -3.20 14.43 -13.88
C THR A 266 -2.88 13.11 -14.57
N PHE A 267 -3.09 11.98 -13.89
CA PHE A 267 -2.93 10.66 -14.50
C PHE A 267 -3.91 10.44 -15.67
N ALA A 268 -5.17 10.76 -15.49
CA ALA A 268 -6.21 10.59 -16.50
C ALA A 268 -5.92 11.44 -17.75
N ASP A 269 -5.49 12.69 -17.55
CA ASP A 269 -5.11 13.61 -18.64
C ASP A 269 -3.89 13.08 -19.44
N ILE A 270 -2.82 12.64 -18.76
CA ILE A 270 -1.64 12.05 -19.39
C ILE A 270 -2.01 10.81 -20.22
N MET A 271 -2.87 9.97 -19.66
CA MET A 271 -3.30 8.72 -20.29
C MET A 271 -4.44 8.90 -21.28
N ASN A 272 -5.00 10.11 -21.42
CA ASN A 272 -6.21 10.38 -22.18
C ASN A 272 -7.34 9.42 -21.80
N ILE A 273 -7.61 9.32 -20.51
CA ILE A 273 -8.67 8.51 -19.89
C ILE A 273 -9.75 9.45 -19.37
N GLN A 274 -11.02 9.12 -19.61
CA GLN A 274 -12.15 9.87 -19.07
C GLN A 274 -12.20 9.72 -17.56
N LEU A 275 -12.30 10.85 -16.84
CA LEU A 275 -12.42 10.90 -15.38
C LEU A 275 -13.74 11.52 -14.97
N GLN A 276 -14.51 10.80 -14.15
CA GLN A 276 -15.69 11.31 -13.45
C GLN A 276 -15.39 11.44 -11.96
N VAL A 277 -15.78 12.55 -11.35
CA VAL A 277 -15.65 12.78 -9.89
C VAL A 277 -17.03 12.78 -9.29
N VAL A 278 -17.29 11.87 -8.35
CA VAL A 278 -18.59 11.66 -7.71
C VAL A 278 -18.52 12.04 -6.25
N PHE A 279 -19.36 12.95 -5.80
CA PHE A 279 -19.39 13.47 -4.44
C PHE A 279 -20.49 12.82 -3.57
N SER A 280 -21.54 12.28 -4.21
CA SER A 280 -22.65 11.63 -3.53
C SER A 280 -23.13 10.39 -4.31
N PRO A 281 -23.81 9.43 -3.66
CA PRO A 281 -24.39 8.28 -4.35
C PRO A 281 -25.35 8.65 -5.47
N ASP A 282 -26.03 9.79 -5.38
CA ASP A 282 -27.03 10.25 -6.36
C ASP A 282 -26.39 10.63 -7.72
N GLU A 283 -25.06 10.89 -7.74
CA GLU A 283 -24.32 11.24 -8.97
C GLU A 283 -23.76 10.01 -9.69
N VAL A 284 -23.89 8.81 -9.10
CA VAL A 284 -23.29 7.58 -9.63
C VAL A 284 -23.91 7.18 -10.97
N GLU A 285 -25.22 7.28 -11.11
CA GLU A 285 -25.94 6.90 -12.33
C GLU A 285 -25.48 7.76 -13.53
N ASP A 286 -25.40 9.08 -13.35
CA ASP A 286 -24.93 10.00 -14.39
C ASP A 286 -23.46 9.73 -14.77
N ALA A 287 -22.61 9.44 -13.77
CA ALA A 287 -21.21 9.10 -13.99
C ALA A 287 -21.06 7.79 -14.77
N LEU A 288 -21.84 6.76 -14.46
CA LEU A 288 -21.86 5.50 -15.20
C LEU A 288 -22.38 5.68 -16.62
N ALA A 289 -23.45 6.48 -16.81
CA ALA A 289 -23.98 6.77 -18.13
C ALA A 289 -22.94 7.48 -19.01
N ALA A 290 -22.14 8.39 -18.45
CA ALA A 290 -21.05 9.03 -19.17
C ALA A 290 -19.94 8.06 -19.60
N CYS A 291 -19.77 6.94 -18.89
CA CYS A 291 -18.76 5.90 -19.14
C CYS A 291 -19.31 4.69 -19.92
N ALA A 292 -20.55 4.72 -20.37
CA ALA A 292 -21.26 3.55 -20.93
C ALA A 292 -20.62 2.95 -22.20
N ASN A 293 -19.82 3.72 -22.93
CA ASN A 293 -19.16 3.30 -24.18
C ASN A 293 -17.76 2.69 -23.96
N ASP A 294 -17.29 2.64 -22.73
CA ASP A 294 -15.96 2.07 -22.42
C ASP A 294 -16.04 0.56 -22.13
N ASP A 295 -14.92 -0.14 -22.31
CA ASP A 295 -14.83 -1.56 -21.99
C ASP A 295 -14.80 -1.80 -20.48
N ILE A 296 -14.12 -0.92 -19.73
CA ILE A 296 -13.89 -1.06 -18.29
C ILE A 296 -14.02 0.28 -17.58
N VAL A 297 -14.80 0.31 -16.52
CA VAL A 297 -14.91 1.43 -15.59
C VAL A 297 -14.23 1.04 -14.28
N LEU A 298 -13.13 1.73 -13.94
CA LEU A 298 -12.39 1.53 -12.69
C LEU A 298 -12.81 2.59 -11.68
N VAL A 299 -13.22 2.15 -10.48
CA VAL A 299 -13.80 3.04 -9.47
C VAL A 299 -12.90 3.11 -8.24
N ASP A 300 -12.31 4.29 -8.00
CA ASP A 300 -11.51 4.58 -6.81
C ASP A 300 -12.39 5.05 -5.65
N THR A 301 -12.20 4.46 -4.48
CA THR A 301 -12.93 4.87 -3.28
C THR A 301 -11.98 5.42 -2.22
N ALA A 302 -12.50 6.30 -1.36
CA ALA A 302 -11.75 6.81 -0.22
C ALA A 302 -11.28 5.66 0.68
N GLY A 303 -10.02 5.75 1.13
CA GLY A 303 -9.51 4.85 2.15
C GLY A 303 -10.23 5.06 3.47
N ARG A 304 -10.90 4.06 3.97
CA ARG A 304 -11.71 4.17 5.18
C ARG A 304 -11.10 3.40 6.33
N SER A 305 -11.09 4.03 7.51
CA SER A 305 -10.72 3.33 8.73
C SER A 305 -11.84 2.38 9.13
N ARG A 306 -11.49 1.13 9.40
CA ARG A 306 -12.41 0.08 9.87
C ARG A 306 -13.21 0.47 11.12
N LYS A 307 -12.72 1.45 11.90
CA LYS A 307 -13.30 1.85 13.19
C LYS A 307 -14.38 2.94 13.05
N ASN A 308 -14.58 3.54 11.87
CA ASN A 308 -15.54 4.62 11.67
C ASN A 308 -16.79 4.10 10.97
N ALA A 309 -17.87 3.94 11.75
CA ALA A 309 -19.15 3.41 11.27
C ALA A 309 -19.84 4.32 10.23
N ASP A 310 -19.69 5.64 10.34
CA ASP A 310 -20.28 6.59 9.39
C ASP A 310 -19.64 6.45 8.02
N HIS A 311 -18.31 6.37 7.99
CA HIS A 311 -17.59 6.14 6.74
C HIS A 311 -17.93 4.80 6.08
N MET A 312 -18.22 3.78 6.85
CA MET A 312 -18.62 2.48 6.29
C MET A 312 -20.05 2.53 5.74
N ARG A 313 -20.94 3.33 6.33
CA ARG A 313 -22.30 3.57 5.78
C ARG A 313 -22.26 4.33 4.47
N ASP A 314 -21.43 5.39 4.36
CA ASP A 314 -21.24 6.14 3.12
C ASP A 314 -20.72 5.23 1.99
N LEU A 315 -19.71 4.39 2.29
CA LEU A 315 -19.18 3.42 1.34
C LEU A 315 -20.25 2.43 0.90
N ARG A 316 -21.10 1.97 1.82
CA ARG A 316 -22.21 1.07 1.51
C ARG A 316 -23.19 1.71 0.55
N ALA A 317 -23.68 2.93 0.86
CA ALA A 317 -24.61 3.64 0.01
C ALA A 317 -24.04 3.90 -1.40
N PHE A 318 -22.73 4.21 -1.48
CA PHE A 318 -22.03 4.38 -2.76
C PHE A 318 -21.96 3.08 -3.57
N LEU A 319 -21.56 1.96 -2.95
CA LEU A 319 -21.49 0.66 -3.64
C LEU A 319 -22.87 0.11 -4.01
N ASP A 320 -23.89 0.37 -3.18
CA ASP A 320 -25.28 0.00 -3.47
C ASP A 320 -25.85 0.79 -4.67
N ALA A 321 -25.40 2.04 -4.91
CA ALA A 321 -25.76 2.81 -6.10
C ALA A 321 -24.93 2.38 -7.32
N LEU A 322 -23.66 1.99 -7.11
CA LEU A 322 -22.73 1.64 -8.19
C LEU A 322 -23.01 0.27 -8.82
N HIS A 323 -23.50 -0.69 -8.03
CA HIS A 323 -23.69 -2.09 -8.44
C HIS A 323 -22.47 -2.68 -9.19
N PRO A 324 -21.25 -2.68 -8.60
CA PRO A 324 -20.06 -3.13 -9.29
C PRO A 324 -20.09 -4.62 -9.59
N ASP A 325 -19.55 -5.03 -10.74
CA ASP A 325 -19.39 -6.44 -11.13
C ASP A 325 -18.28 -7.12 -10.31
N GLU A 326 -17.21 -6.35 -10.07
CA GLU A 326 -16.08 -6.80 -9.28
C GLU A 326 -15.76 -5.77 -8.20
N THR A 327 -15.65 -6.24 -6.96
CA THR A 327 -15.20 -5.42 -5.84
C THR A 327 -13.91 -5.99 -5.28
N HIS A 328 -12.81 -5.27 -5.51
CA HIS A 328 -11.48 -5.67 -5.10
C HIS A 328 -11.13 -5.02 -3.75
N LEU A 329 -10.89 -5.85 -2.73
CA LEU A 329 -10.32 -5.39 -1.48
C LEU A 329 -8.80 -5.27 -1.63
N VAL A 330 -8.30 -4.04 -1.56
CA VAL A 330 -6.88 -3.74 -1.65
C VAL A 330 -6.26 -3.78 -0.26
N LEU A 331 -5.26 -4.64 -0.09
CA LEU A 331 -4.51 -4.83 1.15
C LEU A 331 -3.00 -4.67 0.90
N SER A 332 -2.27 -4.13 1.87
CA SER A 332 -0.80 -4.10 1.80
C SER A 332 -0.23 -5.45 2.24
N ALA A 333 0.76 -5.96 1.51
CA ALA A 333 1.53 -7.16 1.86
C ALA A 333 2.26 -7.03 3.20
N THR A 334 2.55 -5.79 3.62
CA THR A 334 3.19 -5.49 4.92
C THR A 334 2.23 -5.58 6.12
N THR A 335 0.94 -5.81 5.86
CA THR A 335 -0.08 -5.94 6.91
C THR A 335 -0.06 -7.36 7.49
N LYS A 336 -0.18 -7.48 8.82
CA LYS A 336 -0.27 -8.78 9.48
C LYS A 336 -1.48 -9.57 8.98
N ASP A 337 -1.33 -10.88 8.85
CA ASP A 337 -2.39 -11.79 8.39
C ASP A 337 -3.71 -11.67 9.20
N ALA A 338 -3.62 -11.52 10.52
CA ALA A 338 -4.79 -11.31 11.36
C ALA A 338 -5.55 -10.01 11.03
N ASP A 339 -4.84 -8.94 10.69
CA ASP A 339 -5.43 -7.67 10.28
C ASP A 339 -6.02 -7.75 8.86
N CYS A 340 -5.37 -8.50 7.96
CA CYS A 340 -5.89 -8.79 6.62
C CYS A 340 -7.20 -9.59 6.70
N LEU A 341 -7.24 -10.66 7.52
CA LEU A 341 -8.44 -11.46 7.74
C LEU A 341 -9.56 -10.61 8.35
N GLY A 342 -9.25 -9.79 9.37
CA GLY A 342 -10.22 -8.86 9.95
C GLY A 342 -10.74 -7.83 8.94
N ALA A 343 -9.91 -7.39 7.98
CA ALA A 343 -10.36 -6.52 6.90
C ALA A 343 -11.31 -7.27 5.95
N ILE A 344 -10.95 -8.47 5.51
CA ILE A 344 -11.78 -9.28 4.63
C ILE A 344 -13.17 -9.49 5.23
N GLU A 345 -13.25 -9.91 6.50
CA GLU A 345 -14.54 -10.13 7.16
C GLU A 345 -15.38 -8.84 7.25
N GLN A 346 -14.75 -7.71 7.51
CA GLN A 346 -15.45 -6.44 7.62
C GLN A 346 -15.92 -5.90 6.25
N TYR A 347 -15.15 -6.12 5.19
CA TYR A 347 -15.51 -5.67 3.86
C TYR A 347 -16.38 -6.68 3.08
N ARG A 348 -16.49 -7.92 3.54
CA ARG A 348 -17.33 -8.98 2.93
C ARG A 348 -18.79 -8.55 2.71
N PRO A 349 -19.48 -7.85 3.65
CA PRO A 349 -20.87 -7.38 3.44
C PRO A 349 -21.01 -6.35 2.32
N PHE A 350 -19.94 -5.75 1.83
CA PHE A 350 -19.92 -4.78 0.74
C PHE A 350 -19.74 -5.41 -0.65
N GLY A 351 -19.97 -6.71 -0.77
CA GLY A 351 -19.86 -7.42 -2.04
C GLY A 351 -18.42 -7.66 -2.50
N VAL A 352 -17.42 -7.55 -1.59
CA VAL A 352 -16.03 -7.90 -1.92
C VAL A 352 -15.96 -9.35 -2.37
N ASN A 353 -15.48 -9.56 -3.61
CA ASN A 353 -15.36 -10.87 -4.22
C ASN A 353 -13.92 -11.21 -4.64
N ARG A 354 -12.98 -10.29 -4.49
CA ARG A 354 -11.55 -10.46 -4.81
C ARG A 354 -10.68 -9.71 -3.81
N VAL A 355 -9.44 -10.19 -3.63
CA VAL A 355 -8.40 -9.48 -2.87
C VAL A 355 -7.25 -9.13 -3.81
N LEU A 356 -6.66 -7.98 -3.60
CA LEU A 356 -5.47 -7.52 -4.30
C LEU A 356 -4.43 -7.11 -3.26
N PHE A 357 -3.20 -7.63 -3.41
CA PHE A 357 -2.11 -7.29 -2.51
C PHE A 357 -1.13 -6.32 -3.17
N THR A 358 -0.79 -5.26 -2.43
CA THR A 358 0.14 -4.22 -2.86
C THR A 358 1.42 -4.27 -2.06
N LYS A 359 2.47 -3.58 -2.55
CA LYS A 359 3.72 -3.39 -1.82
C LYS A 359 4.45 -4.70 -1.52
N LEU A 360 4.44 -5.63 -2.48
CA LEU A 360 5.17 -6.88 -2.33
C LEU A 360 6.68 -6.68 -2.23
N ASP A 361 7.18 -5.56 -2.74
CA ASP A 361 8.57 -5.12 -2.65
C ASP A 361 8.98 -4.65 -1.25
N GLU A 362 8.01 -4.33 -0.38
CA GLU A 362 8.24 -3.86 0.98
C GLU A 362 8.24 -5.01 2.03
N THR A 363 7.99 -6.26 1.62
CA THR A 363 7.96 -7.42 2.54
C THR A 363 9.00 -8.46 2.16
N GLY A 364 9.70 -9.00 3.15
CA GLY A 364 10.66 -10.10 2.98
C GLY A 364 10.08 -11.49 3.14
N LYS A 365 8.78 -11.61 3.50
CA LYS A 365 8.13 -12.91 3.70
C LYS A 365 6.69 -12.92 3.24
N LEU A 366 6.35 -13.86 2.35
CA LEU A 366 5.04 -13.93 1.70
C LEU A 366 4.05 -14.88 2.40
N GLY A 367 4.46 -15.58 3.45
CA GLY A 367 3.59 -16.53 4.17
C GLY A 367 2.35 -15.89 4.78
N SER A 368 2.41 -14.60 5.19
CA SER A 368 1.23 -13.91 5.71
C SER A 368 0.14 -13.74 4.64
N ILE A 369 0.52 -13.53 3.38
CA ILE A 369 -0.42 -13.50 2.24
C ILE A 369 -1.01 -14.89 2.04
N PHE A 370 -0.16 -15.93 2.02
CA PHE A 370 -0.60 -17.32 1.89
C PHE A 370 -1.60 -17.70 2.99
N ASN A 371 -1.30 -17.40 4.25
CA ASN A 371 -2.20 -17.62 5.40
C ASN A 371 -3.55 -16.93 5.20
N THR A 372 -3.53 -15.67 4.73
CA THR A 372 -4.74 -14.89 4.50
C THR A 372 -5.61 -15.54 3.41
N VAL A 373 -5.02 -15.94 2.29
CA VAL A 373 -5.75 -16.54 1.16
C VAL A 373 -6.34 -17.90 1.54
N VAL A 374 -5.54 -18.78 2.16
CA VAL A 374 -5.99 -20.12 2.57
C VAL A 374 -7.15 -20.05 3.58
N ARG A 375 -7.07 -19.16 4.56
CA ARG A 375 -8.11 -19.02 5.59
C ARG A 375 -9.37 -18.32 5.10
N SER A 376 -9.23 -17.24 4.33
CA SER A 376 -10.38 -16.48 3.84
C SER A 376 -11.08 -17.13 2.65
N LYS A 377 -10.36 -17.98 1.90
CA LYS A 377 -10.77 -18.54 0.59
C LYS A 377 -11.11 -17.46 -0.43
N MET A 378 -10.64 -16.23 -0.20
CA MET A 378 -10.87 -15.11 -1.11
C MET A 378 -9.86 -15.18 -2.25
N PRO A 379 -10.30 -15.18 -3.52
CA PRO A 379 -9.38 -15.27 -4.65
C PRO A 379 -8.57 -13.98 -4.82
N VAL A 380 -7.28 -14.13 -5.10
CA VAL A 380 -6.38 -13.01 -5.38
C VAL A 380 -6.45 -12.65 -6.87
N SER A 381 -6.58 -11.35 -7.16
CA SER A 381 -6.63 -10.85 -8.54
C SER A 381 -5.27 -10.41 -9.04
N TYR A 382 -4.63 -9.48 -8.37
CA TYR A 382 -3.34 -8.91 -8.79
C TYR A 382 -2.40 -8.73 -7.60
N PHE A 383 -1.12 -8.64 -7.94
CA PHE A 383 -0.06 -8.15 -7.06
C PHE A 383 0.51 -6.86 -7.62
N THR A 384 0.84 -5.90 -6.72
CA THR A 384 1.62 -4.73 -7.12
C THR A 384 2.89 -4.63 -6.29
N PHE A 385 3.93 -4.10 -6.93
CA PHE A 385 5.24 -3.87 -6.37
C PHE A 385 5.78 -2.55 -6.93
N GLY A 386 6.72 -1.89 -6.24
CA GLY A 386 7.31 -0.65 -6.72
C GLY A 386 6.34 0.49 -7.01
N GLN A 387 6.82 1.51 -7.70
CA GLN A 387 6.07 2.73 -8.03
C GLN A 387 5.84 2.94 -9.54
N GLY A 388 6.41 2.09 -10.38
CA GLY A 388 6.29 2.18 -11.84
C GLY A 388 4.86 1.94 -12.35
N VAL A 389 4.43 2.77 -13.30
CA VAL A 389 3.14 2.64 -14.01
C VAL A 389 3.48 2.56 -15.50
N PRO A 390 3.06 1.54 -16.22
CA PRO A 390 2.13 0.44 -15.85
C PRO A 390 2.81 -0.82 -15.29
N ASP A 391 4.15 -0.88 -15.21
CA ASP A 391 4.91 -2.14 -15.19
C ASP A 391 4.86 -2.88 -13.85
N ASP A 392 4.74 -2.15 -12.72
CA ASP A 392 4.80 -2.74 -11.39
C ASP A 392 3.45 -3.32 -10.93
N ILE A 393 2.82 -4.10 -11.79
CA ILE A 393 1.62 -4.88 -11.51
C ILE A 393 1.67 -6.21 -12.26
N GLU A 394 1.28 -7.28 -11.60
CA GLU A 394 1.16 -8.59 -12.23
C GLU A 394 -0.16 -9.29 -11.87
N LEU A 395 -0.68 -10.08 -12.79
CA LEU A 395 -1.80 -10.98 -12.52
C LEU A 395 -1.37 -12.03 -11.50
N ALA A 396 -2.19 -12.28 -10.49
CA ALA A 396 -1.92 -13.31 -9.51
C ALA A 396 -1.93 -14.70 -10.19
N GLN A 397 -0.81 -15.41 -10.04
CA GLN A 397 -0.62 -16.77 -10.54
C GLN A 397 -0.08 -17.65 -9.40
N PRO A 398 -0.76 -18.73 -9.03
CA PRO A 398 -0.35 -19.59 -7.91
C PRO A 398 1.11 -20.02 -8.03
N ALA A 399 1.51 -20.57 -9.19
CA ALA A 399 2.86 -21.08 -9.40
C ALA A 399 3.96 -20.00 -9.23
N ARG A 400 3.72 -18.77 -9.69
CA ARG A 400 4.68 -17.67 -9.51
C ARG A 400 4.76 -17.22 -8.05
N PHE A 401 3.61 -17.11 -7.38
CA PHE A 401 3.55 -16.74 -5.98
C PHE A 401 4.24 -17.79 -5.09
N VAL A 402 3.87 -19.07 -5.26
CA VAL A 402 4.47 -20.19 -4.51
C VAL A 402 5.97 -20.29 -4.77
N HIS A 403 6.41 -20.13 -6.03
CA HIS A 403 7.84 -20.16 -6.36
C HIS A 403 8.60 -19.02 -5.64
N ARG A 404 8.06 -17.79 -5.64
CA ARG A 404 8.65 -16.64 -4.95
C ARG A 404 8.73 -16.90 -3.44
N MET A 405 7.62 -17.27 -2.81
CA MET A 405 7.56 -17.62 -1.40
C MET A 405 8.55 -18.74 -1.03
N TRP A 406 8.68 -19.76 -1.89
CA TRP A 406 9.55 -20.92 -1.64
C TRP A 406 11.03 -20.60 -1.83
N LYS A 407 11.37 -19.68 -2.73
CA LYS A 407 12.75 -19.22 -2.93
C LYS A 407 13.24 -18.38 -1.74
N GLU A 408 12.41 -17.48 -1.21
CA GLU A 408 12.71 -16.66 -0.03
C GLU A 408 13.03 -17.51 1.22
N ALA A 409 12.57 -18.75 1.30
CA ALA A 409 12.90 -19.68 2.37
C ALA A 409 14.31 -20.28 2.29
N LEU A 410 15.03 -20.05 1.19
CA LEU A 410 16.39 -20.56 0.96
C LEU A 410 17.47 -19.48 1.20
N GLU A 411 17.07 -18.21 1.19
CA GLU A 411 17.90 -17.05 1.51
C GLU A 411 17.82 -16.70 3.01
#